data_4fd72b7a388c4c1515c343f9f4187c16
#
_entry.id   4fd72b7a388c4c1515c343f9f4187c16
#
_cell.length_a   1.000
_cell.length_b   1.000
_cell.length_c   1.000
_cell.angle_alpha   90.00
_cell.angle_beta   90.00
_cell.angle_gamma   90.00
#
_symmetry.space_group_name_H-M   'P 1'
#
loop_
_entity.id
_entity.type
_entity.pdbx_description
1 polymer ?
#
loop_
_entity_poly.entity_id
_entity_poly.type
_entity_poly.pdbx_seq_one_letter_code
_entity_poly.pdbx_strand_id
1 'polypeptide(L)'
;MKAYIYIENGVFLEAKAFGKGGNSVGEMVFNTSLTGYEEIITDPSYAGQFIVFTMPEIGIVGTNVNDLESSKIHASGIFVRNFNKIPSNFRSTMDLENFFIKNEKFGIYDVDTRYLTKMLRDSGTLRAIASTEISDKETLKRMLESSAKIDEINFVSIVSTKKSYKHDKAAWNGKEYPSMKKSGKKVAVIDYGVKRNILNELCNVGIEVEIFPHDTKADLLIQKFKNGEINGIFLSNGS
;
A
#
# COMPACT_ATOMS: atom_id res chain seq x y z
N MET A 1 -6.29 -16.72 -14.00
CA MET A 1 -6.18 -17.86 -13.05
C MET A 1 -7.48 -17.93 -12.24
N LYS A 2 -7.88 -19.11 -11.72
CA LYS A 2 -8.93 -19.21 -10.70
C LYS A 2 -8.38 -18.74 -9.36
N ALA A 3 -9.27 -18.23 -8.50
CA ALA A 3 -8.96 -17.87 -7.12
C ALA A 3 -10.08 -18.33 -6.21
N TYR A 4 -9.71 -18.72 -5.00
CA TYR A 4 -10.61 -19.17 -3.93
C TYR A 4 -10.36 -18.32 -2.71
N ILE A 5 -11.44 -17.83 -2.10
CA ILE A 5 -11.37 -16.91 -0.98
C ILE A 5 -12.19 -17.50 0.18
N TYR A 6 -11.57 -17.59 1.34
CA TYR A 6 -12.28 -17.87 2.57
C TYR A 6 -12.19 -16.68 3.52
N ILE A 7 -13.34 -16.23 4.01
CA ILE A 7 -13.47 -15.12 4.95
C ILE A 7 -13.84 -15.71 6.32
N GLU A 8 -13.30 -15.17 7.39
CA GLU A 8 -13.44 -15.72 8.76
C GLU A 8 -14.87 -15.86 9.26
N ASN A 9 -15.82 -15.13 8.69
CA ASN A 9 -17.25 -15.29 8.96
C ASN A 9 -17.89 -16.50 8.26
N GLY A 10 -17.09 -17.35 7.59
CA GLY A 10 -17.54 -18.58 6.93
C GLY A 10 -17.91 -18.43 5.45
N VAL A 11 -17.87 -17.21 4.89
CA VAL A 11 -18.12 -16.98 3.47
C VAL A 11 -16.98 -17.58 2.66
N PHE A 12 -17.34 -18.32 1.60
CA PHE A 12 -16.40 -18.92 0.65
C PHE A 12 -16.80 -18.53 -0.76
N LEU A 13 -15.85 -18.01 -1.54
CA LEU A 13 -16.07 -17.48 -2.88
C LEU A 13 -15.09 -18.11 -3.87
N GLU A 14 -15.56 -18.35 -5.09
CA GLU A 14 -14.73 -18.63 -6.27
C GLU A 14 -14.71 -17.38 -7.16
N ALA A 15 -13.54 -17.02 -7.66
CA ALA A 15 -13.30 -15.83 -8.45
C ALA A 15 -12.18 -16.07 -9.47
N LYS A 16 -11.69 -14.99 -10.07
CA LYS A 16 -10.54 -14.97 -10.96
C LYS A 16 -9.40 -14.16 -10.37
N ALA A 17 -8.17 -14.47 -10.74
CA ALA A 17 -6.99 -13.73 -10.32
C ALA A 17 -6.11 -13.31 -11.49
N PHE A 18 -5.38 -12.22 -11.30
CA PHE A 18 -4.30 -11.73 -12.15
C PHE A 18 -3.04 -11.48 -11.32
N GLY A 19 -1.89 -11.35 -11.98
CA GLY A 19 -0.61 -11.18 -11.31
C GLY A 19 0.09 -12.51 -11.03
N LYS A 20 0.93 -12.57 -9.99
CA LYS A 20 1.65 -13.78 -9.58
C LYS A 20 0.78 -14.60 -8.61
N GLY A 21 0.44 -15.81 -9.00
CA GLY A 21 -0.34 -16.72 -8.14
C GLY A 21 0.34 -17.02 -6.79
N GLY A 22 -0.39 -17.69 -5.91
CA GLY A 22 0.05 -18.08 -4.57
C GLY A 22 -1.07 -17.99 -3.54
N ASN A 23 -0.67 -17.85 -2.27
CA ASN A 23 -1.56 -17.70 -1.13
C ASN A 23 -1.28 -16.37 -0.44
N SER A 24 -2.32 -15.67 -0.01
CA SER A 24 -2.20 -14.42 0.75
C SER A 24 -3.24 -14.35 1.85
N VAL A 25 -2.84 -13.81 3.01
CA VAL A 25 -3.71 -13.57 4.15
C VAL A 25 -3.71 -12.08 4.47
N GLY A 26 -4.83 -11.55 4.93
CA GLY A 26 -4.92 -10.16 5.36
C GLY A 26 -6.30 -9.80 5.89
N GLU A 27 -6.38 -8.64 6.53
CA GLU A 27 -7.67 -8.04 6.85
C GLU A 27 -8.27 -7.38 5.62
N MET A 28 -9.57 -7.57 5.44
CA MET A 28 -10.31 -6.91 4.37
C MET A 28 -10.75 -5.52 4.81
N VAL A 29 -10.38 -4.52 4.02
CA VAL A 29 -10.87 -3.14 4.14
C VAL A 29 -11.41 -2.70 2.79
N PHE A 30 -12.28 -1.69 2.74
CA PHE A 30 -12.77 -1.16 1.47
C PHE A 30 -12.28 0.27 1.24
N ASN A 31 -12.11 0.63 -0.02
CA ASN A 31 -11.75 1.98 -0.44
C ASN A 31 -12.77 2.47 -1.48
N THR A 32 -13.29 3.69 -1.26
CA THR A 32 -14.35 4.30 -2.09
C THR A 32 -13.83 5.31 -3.10
N SER A 33 -12.53 5.49 -3.22
CA SER A 33 -11.93 6.41 -4.19
C SER A 33 -12.27 5.98 -5.61
N LEU A 34 -12.61 6.94 -6.46
CA LEU A 34 -12.92 6.71 -7.87
C LEU A 34 -11.67 6.60 -8.75
N THR A 35 -10.53 7.11 -8.25
CA THR A 35 -9.24 7.17 -8.94
C THR A 35 -8.12 6.87 -7.96
N GLY A 36 -6.88 6.74 -8.44
CA GLY A 36 -5.70 6.65 -7.58
C GLY A 36 -5.50 5.26 -6.98
N TYR A 37 -5.90 4.20 -7.66
CA TYR A 37 -5.67 2.85 -7.14
C TYR A 37 -4.18 2.53 -7.00
N GLU A 38 -3.33 3.14 -7.82
CA GLU A 38 -1.89 2.94 -7.80
C GLU A 38 -1.26 3.49 -6.52
N GLU A 39 -1.65 4.71 -6.14
CA GLU A 39 -1.30 5.34 -4.87
C GLU A 39 -1.78 4.49 -3.69
N ILE A 40 -3.03 4.01 -3.75
CA ILE A 40 -3.65 3.23 -2.69
C ILE A 40 -2.91 1.90 -2.45
N ILE A 41 -2.63 1.12 -3.50
CA ILE A 41 -1.98 -0.19 -3.35
C ILE A 41 -0.51 -0.10 -2.94
N THR A 42 0.15 1.03 -3.19
CA THR A 42 1.54 1.28 -2.80
C THR A 42 1.67 2.07 -1.50
N ASP A 43 0.56 2.48 -0.89
CA ASP A 43 0.55 3.12 0.42
C ASP A 43 0.93 2.11 1.52
N PRO A 44 2.01 2.37 2.28
CA PRO A 44 2.42 1.48 3.38
C PRO A 44 1.35 1.22 4.43
N SER A 45 0.38 2.13 4.59
CA SER A 45 -0.73 1.99 5.55
C SER A 45 -1.63 0.78 5.28
N TYR A 46 -1.59 0.21 4.07
CA TYR A 46 -2.34 -1.01 3.74
C TYR A 46 -1.53 -2.31 3.90
N ALA A 47 -0.37 -2.25 4.58
CA ALA A 47 0.40 -3.47 4.84
C ALA A 47 -0.43 -4.48 5.65
N GLY A 48 -0.46 -5.74 5.17
CA GLY A 48 -1.26 -6.80 5.79
C GLY A 48 -2.77 -6.76 5.46
N GLN A 49 -3.21 -5.84 4.60
CA GLN A 49 -4.63 -5.69 4.28
C GLN A 49 -4.94 -6.08 2.82
N PHE A 50 -6.11 -6.68 2.62
CA PHE A 50 -6.77 -6.77 1.33
C PHE A 50 -7.65 -5.54 1.11
N ILE A 51 -7.52 -4.89 -0.03
CA ILE A 51 -8.30 -3.70 -0.37
C ILE A 51 -9.44 -4.06 -1.31
N VAL A 52 -10.67 -3.90 -0.86
CA VAL A 52 -11.87 -4.04 -1.70
C VAL A 52 -12.15 -2.69 -2.35
N PHE A 53 -11.94 -2.58 -3.65
CA PHE A 53 -12.27 -1.37 -4.39
C PHE A 53 -13.76 -1.31 -4.75
N THR A 54 -14.41 -0.20 -4.38
CA THR A 54 -15.81 0.03 -4.80
C THR A 54 -15.89 0.54 -6.23
N MET A 55 -14.82 1.16 -6.75
CA MET A 55 -14.69 1.50 -8.17
C MET A 55 -14.73 0.21 -9.00
N PRO A 56 -15.69 0.07 -9.92
CA PRO A 56 -15.90 -1.20 -10.63
C PRO A 56 -14.79 -1.54 -11.62
N GLU A 57 -14.12 -0.54 -12.18
CA GLU A 57 -13.15 -0.69 -13.27
C GLU A 57 -11.75 -0.35 -12.81
N ILE A 58 -10.91 -1.35 -12.61
CA ILE A 58 -9.52 -1.19 -12.16
C ILE A 58 -8.55 -1.66 -13.26
N GLY A 59 -7.42 -0.97 -13.43
CA GLY A 59 -6.40 -1.24 -14.44
C GLY A 59 -6.44 -0.32 -15.67
N ILE A 60 -7.51 0.46 -15.87
CA ILE A 60 -7.70 1.31 -17.06
C ILE A 60 -6.55 2.30 -17.27
N VAL A 61 -6.04 2.90 -16.21
CA VAL A 61 -4.95 3.90 -16.32
C VAL A 61 -3.55 3.27 -16.33
N GLY A 62 -3.46 1.95 -16.13
CA GLY A 62 -2.17 1.27 -15.98
C GLY A 62 -1.44 1.69 -14.71
N THR A 63 -0.12 1.67 -14.73
CA THR A 63 0.74 2.14 -13.64
C THR A 63 1.89 2.99 -14.18
N ASN A 64 2.42 3.88 -13.32
CA ASN A 64 3.61 4.66 -13.63
C ASN A 64 4.41 4.96 -12.35
N VAL A 65 5.72 5.17 -12.49
CA VAL A 65 6.64 5.35 -11.36
C VAL A 65 6.44 6.65 -10.57
N ASN A 66 5.72 7.61 -11.13
CA ASN A 66 5.53 8.93 -10.53
C ASN A 66 4.40 8.93 -9.49
N ASP A 67 3.36 8.13 -9.71
CA ASP A 67 2.13 8.14 -8.90
C ASP A 67 2.17 7.10 -7.75
N LEU A 68 3.33 6.51 -7.47
CA LEU A 68 3.51 5.56 -6.36
C LEU A 68 3.73 6.29 -5.03
N GLU A 69 3.07 5.86 -3.98
CA GLU A 69 3.32 6.35 -2.61
C GLU A 69 4.55 5.70 -1.95
N SER A 70 5.01 4.56 -2.48
CA SER A 70 6.24 3.89 -2.07
C SER A 70 6.83 3.06 -3.22
N SER A 71 7.92 2.34 -2.97
CA SER A 71 8.63 1.57 -4.00
C SER A 71 7.97 0.26 -4.42
N LYS A 72 6.92 -0.21 -3.70
CA LYS A 72 6.31 -1.54 -3.89
C LYS A 72 4.84 -1.56 -3.47
N ILE A 73 4.14 -2.64 -3.83
CA ILE A 73 2.81 -2.94 -3.29
C ILE A 73 2.94 -3.44 -1.85
N HIS A 74 2.32 -2.75 -0.90
CA HIS A 74 2.27 -3.14 0.51
C HIS A 74 1.03 -3.97 0.85
N ALA A 75 -0.09 -3.71 0.16
CA ALA A 75 -1.31 -4.49 0.33
C ALA A 75 -1.07 -6.00 0.17
N SER A 76 -1.81 -6.81 0.91
CA SER A 76 -1.83 -8.27 0.75
C SER A 76 -2.37 -8.70 -0.62
N GLY A 77 -3.26 -7.90 -1.19
CA GLY A 77 -3.87 -8.04 -2.50
C GLY A 77 -5.05 -7.09 -2.65
N ILE A 78 -5.75 -7.19 -3.76
CA ILE A 78 -6.95 -6.37 -4.01
C ILE A 78 -8.12 -7.24 -4.46
N PHE A 79 -9.33 -6.77 -4.17
CA PHE A 79 -10.59 -7.31 -4.68
C PHE A 79 -11.26 -6.26 -5.55
N VAL A 80 -11.51 -6.60 -6.81
CA VAL A 80 -12.10 -5.69 -7.79
C VAL A 80 -13.26 -6.35 -8.54
N ARG A 81 -14.21 -5.55 -9.01
CA ARG A 81 -15.31 -6.06 -9.82
C ARG A 81 -14.82 -6.49 -11.20
N ASN A 82 -14.20 -5.56 -11.92
CA ASN A 82 -13.65 -5.77 -13.24
C ASN A 82 -12.17 -5.40 -13.27
N PHE A 83 -11.40 -6.21 -13.95
CA PHE A 83 -9.98 -5.98 -14.18
C PHE A 83 -9.73 -5.70 -15.66
N ASN A 84 -9.14 -4.54 -15.95
CA ASN A 84 -8.75 -4.13 -17.29
C ASN A 84 -7.27 -4.44 -17.52
N LYS A 85 -7.03 -5.36 -18.44
CA LYS A 85 -5.68 -5.84 -18.77
C LYS A 85 -4.90 -4.84 -19.63
N ILE A 86 -5.61 -4.11 -20.50
CA ILE A 86 -4.99 -3.18 -21.45
C ILE A 86 -5.26 -1.75 -20.98
N PRO A 87 -4.22 -1.03 -20.53
CA PRO A 87 -4.38 0.35 -20.10
C PRO A 87 -4.62 1.30 -21.28
N SER A 88 -5.42 2.34 -21.04
CA SER A 88 -5.71 3.42 -21.98
C SER A 88 -5.39 4.77 -21.34
N ASN A 89 -4.09 5.02 -21.08
CA ASN A 89 -3.60 6.28 -20.51
C ASN A 89 -2.20 6.58 -21.04
N PHE A 90 -1.98 7.81 -21.51
CA PHE A 90 -0.68 8.23 -22.06
C PHE A 90 0.45 8.24 -21.02
N ARG A 91 0.15 8.28 -19.73
CA ARG A 91 1.14 8.21 -18.64
C ARG A 91 1.47 6.77 -18.23
N SER A 92 0.75 5.78 -18.74
CA SER A 92 0.99 4.39 -18.39
C SER A 92 2.37 3.94 -18.90
N THR A 93 3.19 3.42 -18.00
CA THR A 93 4.49 2.79 -18.33
C THR A 93 4.45 1.27 -18.20
N MET A 94 3.43 0.74 -17.52
CA MET A 94 3.23 -0.68 -17.30
C MET A 94 1.74 -0.96 -17.06
N ASP A 95 1.23 -2.11 -17.49
CA ASP A 95 -0.09 -2.57 -17.10
C ASP A 95 -0.11 -3.07 -15.65
N LEU A 96 -1.30 -3.14 -15.06
CA LEU A 96 -1.45 -3.50 -13.65
C LEU A 96 -1.09 -4.96 -13.38
N GLU A 97 -1.31 -5.90 -14.33
CA GLU A 97 -0.96 -7.30 -14.16
C GLU A 97 0.56 -7.48 -14.01
N ASN A 98 1.34 -6.85 -14.90
CA ASN A 98 2.79 -6.90 -14.83
C ASN A 98 3.34 -6.19 -13.58
N PHE A 99 2.68 -5.11 -13.14
CA PHE A 99 3.03 -4.46 -11.88
C PHE A 99 2.84 -5.39 -10.67
N PHE A 100 1.74 -6.15 -10.62
CA PHE A 100 1.51 -7.16 -9.58
C PHE A 100 2.52 -8.31 -9.66
N ILE A 101 2.83 -8.81 -10.86
CA ILE A 101 3.85 -9.85 -11.07
C ILE A 101 5.21 -9.39 -10.55
N LYS A 102 5.64 -8.16 -10.91
CA LYS A 102 6.91 -7.58 -10.46
C LYS A 102 6.99 -7.45 -8.93
N ASN A 103 5.87 -7.20 -8.28
CA ASN A 103 5.77 -7.10 -6.82
C ASN A 103 5.50 -8.44 -6.13
N GLU A 104 5.47 -9.55 -6.88
CA GLU A 104 5.16 -10.89 -6.36
C GLU A 104 3.79 -10.98 -5.66
N LYS A 105 2.81 -10.25 -6.17
CA LYS A 105 1.44 -10.16 -5.66
C LYS A 105 0.43 -10.62 -6.69
N PHE A 106 -0.80 -10.87 -6.24
CA PHE A 106 -1.95 -11.09 -7.11
C PHE A 106 -3.14 -10.23 -6.68
N GLY A 107 -3.99 -9.92 -7.64
CA GLY A 107 -5.29 -9.30 -7.43
C GLY A 107 -6.40 -10.27 -7.80
N ILE A 108 -7.57 -10.06 -7.23
CA ILE A 108 -8.77 -10.89 -7.40
C ILE A 108 -9.83 -10.06 -8.10
N TYR A 109 -10.43 -10.61 -9.13
CA TYR A 109 -11.49 -9.95 -9.89
C TYR A 109 -12.66 -10.90 -10.16
N ASP A 110 -13.74 -10.35 -10.70
CA ASP A 110 -15.01 -11.07 -10.93
C ASP A 110 -15.69 -11.47 -9.61
N VAL A 111 -15.63 -10.54 -8.63
CA VAL A 111 -16.32 -10.67 -7.34
C VAL A 111 -17.33 -9.54 -7.16
N ASP A 112 -18.36 -9.80 -6.36
CA ASP A 112 -19.32 -8.76 -5.96
C ASP A 112 -18.72 -7.85 -4.88
N THR A 113 -17.97 -6.82 -5.30
CA THR A 113 -17.34 -5.85 -4.39
C THR A 113 -18.37 -5.04 -3.62
N ARG A 114 -19.60 -4.85 -4.15
CA ARG A 114 -20.69 -4.21 -3.42
C ARG A 114 -21.16 -5.06 -2.24
N TYR A 115 -21.31 -6.36 -2.44
CA TYR A 115 -21.63 -7.31 -1.35
C TYR A 115 -20.54 -7.29 -0.28
N LEU A 116 -19.26 -7.40 -0.69
CA LEU A 116 -18.13 -7.37 0.25
C LEU A 116 -18.08 -6.05 1.03
N THR A 117 -18.26 -4.91 0.37
CA THR A 117 -18.27 -3.60 1.02
C THR A 117 -19.39 -3.48 2.06
N LYS A 118 -20.60 -3.94 1.72
CA LYS A 118 -21.73 -3.93 2.68
C LYS A 118 -21.45 -4.83 3.88
N MET A 119 -20.91 -6.02 3.64
CA MET A 119 -20.53 -6.96 4.71
C MET A 119 -19.50 -6.32 5.66
N LEU A 120 -18.44 -5.70 5.13
CA LEU A 120 -17.41 -5.02 5.93
C LEU A 120 -17.97 -3.79 6.67
N ARG A 121 -18.88 -3.03 6.06
CA ARG A 121 -19.53 -1.90 6.72
C ARG A 121 -20.36 -2.35 7.93
N ASP A 122 -21.05 -3.47 7.79
CA ASP A 122 -22.00 -3.95 8.80
C ASP A 122 -21.30 -4.77 9.91
N SER A 123 -20.19 -5.45 9.60
CA SER A 123 -19.46 -6.34 10.51
C SER A 123 -18.12 -5.78 11.02
N GLY A 124 -17.62 -4.69 10.47
CA GLY A 124 -16.23 -4.25 10.66
C GLY A 124 -15.24 -4.99 9.75
N THR A 125 -13.95 -4.85 10.03
CA THR A 125 -12.90 -5.58 9.31
C THR A 125 -13.02 -7.08 9.54
N LEU A 126 -12.76 -7.86 8.52
CA LEU A 126 -12.78 -9.33 8.56
C LEU A 126 -11.48 -9.85 7.94
N ARG A 127 -10.92 -10.90 8.57
CA ARG A 127 -9.76 -11.59 8.00
C ARG A 127 -10.19 -12.49 6.85
N ALA A 128 -9.33 -12.56 5.84
CA ALA A 128 -9.53 -13.46 4.71
C ALA A 128 -8.21 -14.11 4.28
N ILE A 129 -8.33 -15.26 3.67
CA ILE A 129 -7.28 -15.91 2.89
C ILE A 129 -7.76 -16.03 1.46
N ALA A 130 -6.87 -15.71 0.53
CA ALA A 130 -7.07 -15.90 -0.89
C ALA A 130 -5.98 -16.80 -1.45
N SER A 131 -6.35 -17.71 -2.35
CA SER A 131 -5.45 -18.68 -2.95
C SER A 131 -5.76 -18.88 -4.43
N THR A 132 -4.72 -18.99 -5.25
CA THR A 132 -4.81 -19.48 -6.64
C THR A 132 -4.41 -20.94 -6.79
N GLU A 133 -4.04 -21.60 -5.70
CA GLU A 133 -3.48 -22.94 -5.66
C GLU A 133 -4.39 -23.94 -4.92
N ILE A 134 -5.09 -23.47 -3.89
CA ILE A 134 -5.89 -24.29 -2.98
C ILE A 134 -7.37 -23.94 -3.16
N SER A 135 -8.16 -24.94 -3.56
CA SER A 135 -9.61 -24.82 -3.77
C SER A 135 -10.45 -25.38 -2.61
N ASP A 136 -9.81 -26.09 -1.68
CA ASP A 136 -10.50 -26.73 -0.56
C ASP A 136 -10.80 -25.73 0.55
N LYS A 137 -12.10 -25.52 0.84
CA LYS A 137 -12.60 -24.57 1.84
C LYS A 137 -12.04 -24.85 3.24
N GLU A 138 -12.02 -26.11 3.66
CA GLU A 138 -11.58 -26.47 5.01
C GLU A 138 -10.08 -26.29 5.20
N THR A 139 -9.30 -26.48 4.14
CA THR A 139 -7.86 -26.21 4.14
C THR A 139 -7.60 -24.71 4.25
N LEU A 140 -8.31 -23.87 3.47
CA LEU A 140 -8.18 -22.41 3.57
C LEU A 140 -8.60 -21.90 4.95
N LYS A 141 -9.69 -22.44 5.52
CA LYS A 141 -10.13 -22.10 6.87
C LYS A 141 -9.02 -22.37 7.90
N ARG A 142 -8.44 -23.57 7.90
CA ARG A 142 -7.36 -23.93 8.84
C ARG A 142 -6.13 -23.05 8.67
N MET A 143 -5.76 -22.71 7.43
CA MET A 143 -4.65 -21.80 7.16
C MET A 143 -4.91 -20.39 7.70
N LEU A 144 -6.13 -19.86 7.53
CA LEU A 144 -6.50 -18.56 8.08
C LEU A 144 -6.49 -18.59 9.63
N GLU A 145 -7.03 -19.63 10.23
CA GLU A 145 -7.06 -19.78 11.70
C GLU A 145 -5.66 -19.88 12.31
N SER A 146 -4.71 -20.52 11.60
CA SER A 146 -3.31 -20.66 12.04
C SER A 146 -2.43 -19.45 11.71
N SER A 147 -2.92 -18.49 10.92
CA SER A 147 -2.13 -17.30 10.57
C SER A 147 -2.18 -16.26 11.68
N ALA A 148 -1.09 -15.50 11.83
CA ALA A 148 -1.02 -14.38 12.77
C ALA A 148 -2.09 -13.34 12.48
N LYS A 149 -2.62 -12.73 13.53
CA LYS A 149 -3.53 -11.58 13.40
C LYS A 149 -2.73 -10.31 13.10
N ILE A 150 -3.40 -9.31 12.52
CA ILE A 150 -2.74 -8.07 12.10
C ILE A 150 -2.10 -7.32 13.28
N ASP A 151 -2.72 -7.36 14.45
CA ASP A 151 -2.24 -6.74 15.68
C ASP A 151 -1.05 -7.49 16.34
N GLU A 152 -0.77 -8.71 15.90
CA GLU A 152 0.38 -9.51 16.33
C GLU A 152 1.62 -9.25 15.46
N ILE A 153 1.49 -8.52 14.34
CA ILE A 153 2.55 -8.28 13.36
C ILE A 153 3.05 -6.84 13.48
N ASN A 154 4.35 -6.67 13.65
CA ASN A 154 4.97 -5.34 13.62
C ASN A 154 5.17 -4.87 12.17
N PHE A 155 4.11 -4.32 11.56
CA PHE A 155 4.16 -3.79 10.19
C PHE A 155 5.11 -2.60 10.06
N VAL A 156 5.27 -1.78 11.07
CA VAL A 156 6.23 -0.67 11.05
C VAL A 156 7.63 -1.17 10.70
N SER A 157 8.07 -2.27 11.29
CA SER A 157 9.38 -2.86 10.98
C SER A 157 9.49 -3.40 9.53
N ILE A 158 8.35 -3.71 8.90
CA ILE A 158 8.28 -4.25 7.52
C ILE A 158 8.28 -3.12 6.49
N VAL A 159 7.58 -2.02 6.78
CA VAL A 159 7.38 -0.92 5.83
C VAL A 159 8.45 0.17 5.94
N SER A 160 9.03 0.37 7.11
CA SER A 160 10.08 1.37 7.35
C SER A 160 11.31 1.14 6.49
N THR A 161 11.94 2.24 6.07
CA THR A 161 13.24 2.20 5.39
C THR A 161 14.30 1.48 6.24
N LYS A 162 15.26 0.83 5.58
CA LYS A 162 16.36 0.15 6.27
C LYS A 162 17.62 1.02 6.41
N LYS A 163 17.67 2.14 5.67
CA LYS A 163 18.79 3.08 5.69
C LYS A 163 18.24 4.50 5.56
N SER A 164 18.90 5.46 6.20
CA SER A 164 18.55 6.86 6.02
C SER A 164 18.79 7.31 4.56
N TYR A 165 17.92 8.19 4.09
CA TYR A 165 18.01 8.79 2.77
C TYR A 165 17.44 10.21 2.77
N LYS A 166 17.77 10.99 1.73
CA LYS A 166 17.23 12.33 1.53
C LYS A 166 16.19 12.32 0.43
N HIS A 167 15.17 13.16 0.57
CA HIS A 167 14.16 13.40 -0.45
C HIS A 167 14.19 14.88 -0.85
N ASP A 168 14.10 15.17 -2.15
CA ASP A 168 14.28 16.53 -2.70
C ASP A 168 13.22 16.92 -3.74
N LYS A 169 12.19 16.11 -3.90
CA LYS A 169 11.09 16.38 -4.84
C LYS A 169 9.94 17.06 -4.12
N ALA A 170 9.48 18.19 -4.69
CA ALA A 170 8.27 18.85 -4.24
C ALA A 170 7.01 18.19 -4.81
N ALA A 171 5.83 18.65 -4.40
CA ALA A 171 4.55 18.14 -4.87
C ALA A 171 4.35 18.31 -6.38
N TRP A 172 3.52 17.45 -6.96
CA TRP A 172 3.17 17.49 -8.39
C TRP A 172 2.58 18.84 -8.80
N ASN A 173 3.14 19.46 -9.84
CA ASN A 173 2.73 20.79 -10.30
C ASN A 173 1.85 20.78 -11.57
N GLY A 174 1.34 19.61 -11.96
CA GLY A 174 0.56 19.40 -13.20
C GLY A 174 1.39 18.85 -14.37
N LYS A 175 2.73 18.90 -14.29
CA LYS A 175 3.66 18.37 -15.31
C LYS A 175 4.69 17.41 -14.73
N GLU A 176 5.24 17.74 -13.58
CA GLU A 176 6.35 17.02 -12.95
C GLU A 176 6.37 17.21 -11.45
N TYR A 177 7.19 16.44 -10.76
CA TYR A 177 7.61 16.67 -9.39
C TYR A 177 8.86 17.54 -9.40
N PRO A 178 8.75 18.86 -9.21
CA PRO A 178 9.91 19.75 -9.32
C PRO A 178 10.88 19.53 -8.17
N SER A 179 12.14 19.92 -8.38
CA SER A 179 13.10 19.97 -7.29
C SER A 179 12.72 21.04 -6.27
N MET A 180 12.95 20.73 -5.00
CA MET A 180 12.65 21.62 -3.89
C MET A 180 13.39 22.96 -3.96
N LYS A 181 12.71 24.07 -3.62
CA LYS A 181 13.32 25.38 -3.36
C LYS A 181 13.61 25.48 -1.86
N LYS A 182 14.90 25.41 -1.48
CA LYS A 182 15.34 25.36 -0.09
C LYS A 182 14.96 26.61 0.70
N SER A 183 14.34 26.44 1.87
CA SER A 183 14.06 27.51 2.85
C SER A 183 15.16 27.64 3.92
N GLY A 184 16.16 26.73 3.92
CA GLY A 184 17.15 26.62 4.98
C GLY A 184 16.68 25.87 6.22
N LYS A 185 15.42 25.39 6.25
CA LYS A 185 14.93 24.53 7.33
C LYS A 185 15.12 23.07 6.98
N LYS A 186 15.54 22.28 7.97
CA LYS A 186 15.81 20.84 7.83
C LYS A 186 15.04 20.05 8.89
N VAL A 187 14.43 18.95 8.50
CA VAL A 187 13.64 18.07 9.39
C VAL A 187 14.10 16.63 9.24
N ALA A 188 14.29 15.95 10.36
CA ALA A 188 14.44 14.51 10.40
C ALA A 188 13.06 13.87 10.41
N VAL A 189 12.77 13.02 9.43
CA VAL A 189 11.51 12.24 9.33
C VAL A 189 11.78 10.83 9.82
N ILE A 190 11.05 10.38 10.84
CA ILE A 190 11.10 8.98 11.28
C ILE A 190 10.05 8.20 10.49
N ASP A 191 10.52 7.18 9.77
CA ASP A 191 9.71 6.41 8.84
C ASP A 191 9.00 5.24 9.55
N TYR A 192 7.72 5.43 9.85
CA TYR A 192 6.81 4.37 10.33
C TYR A 192 5.92 3.82 9.21
N GLY A 193 6.24 4.11 7.95
CA GLY A 193 5.43 3.83 6.77
C GLY A 193 4.98 5.13 6.10
N VAL A 194 5.93 6.06 5.90
CA VAL A 194 5.64 7.38 5.34
C VAL A 194 5.24 7.30 3.86
N LYS A 195 4.16 7.98 3.49
CA LYS A 195 3.76 8.17 2.10
C LYS A 195 4.71 9.14 1.42
N ARG A 196 5.09 8.85 0.18
CA ARG A 196 5.93 9.74 -0.63
C ARG A 196 5.35 11.15 -0.72
N ASN A 197 4.04 11.25 -0.85
CA ASN A 197 3.41 12.56 -1.00
C ASN A 197 3.53 13.44 0.25
N ILE A 198 3.63 12.87 1.46
CA ILE A 198 3.94 13.63 2.68
C ILE A 198 5.34 14.27 2.57
N LEU A 199 6.32 13.51 2.06
CA LEU A 199 7.67 14.03 1.84
C LEU A 199 7.68 15.11 0.76
N ASN A 200 6.91 14.90 -0.33
CA ASN A 200 6.76 15.89 -1.40
C ASN A 200 6.19 17.20 -0.86
N GLU A 201 5.18 17.16 0.02
CA GLU A 201 4.56 18.36 0.59
C GLU A 201 5.50 19.08 1.56
N LEU A 202 6.28 18.38 2.37
CA LEU A 202 7.34 19.00 3.18
C LEU A 202 8.35 19.74 2.29
N CYS A 203 8.78 19.10 1.20
CA CYS A 203 9.68 19.71 0.22
C CYS A 203 9.04 20.87 -0.54
N ASN A 204 7.71 20.80 -0.79
CA ASN A 204 6.96 21.84 -1.49
C ASN A 204 6.99 23.20 -0.73
N VAL A 205 6.99 23.14 0.60
CA VAL A 205 7.17 24.34 1.46
C VAL A 205 8.64 24.66 1.75
N GLY A 206 9.58 23.99 1.08
CA GLY A 206 11.01 24.28 1.13
C GLY A 206 11.77 23.63 2.29
N ILE A 207 11.16 22.68 3.01
CA ILE A 207 11.82 21.95 4.10
C ILE A 207 12.69 20.83 3.52
N GLU A 208 13.99 20.86 3.84
CA GLU A 208 14.89 19.74 3.53
C GLU A 208 14.58 18.57 4.45
N VAL A 209 14.32 17.40 3.90
CA VAL A 209 13.97 16.20 4.69
C VAL A 209 15.05 15.13 4.58
N GLU A 210 15.41 14.56 5.72
CA GLU A 210 16.23 13.36 5.83
C GLU A 210 15.39 12.30 6.55
N ILE A 211 15.17 11.17 5.91
CA ILE A 211 14.31 10.10 6.39
C ILE A 211 15.17 9.07 7.11
N PHE A 212 14.76 8.67 8.31
CA PHE A 212 15.45 7.72 9.17
C PHE A 212 14.58 6.49 9.44
N PRO A 213 15.20 5.30 9.66
CA PRO A 213 14.49 4.10 10.10
C PRO A 213 13.71 4.33 11.40
N HIS A 214 12.63 3.54 11.58
CA HIS A 214 11.75 3.61 12.76
C HIS A 214 12.47 3.37 14.10
N ASP A 215 13.55 2.60 14.09
CA ASP A 215 14.36 2.22 15.26
C ASP A 215 15.56 3.15 15.52
N THR A 216 15.60 4.30 14.83
CA THR A 216 16.65 5.30 15.01
C THR A 216 16.64 5.81 16.45
N LYS A 217 17.82 5.77 17.12
CA LYS A 217 17.96 6.19 18.51
C LYS A 217 17.68 7.68 18.68
N ALA A 218 16.86 8.02 19.67
CA ALA A 218 16.49 9.40 19.97
C ALA A 218 17.71 10.30 20.25
N ASP A 219 18.75 9.76 20.91
CA ASP A 219 19.97 10.52 21.21
C ASP A 219 20.66 11.07 19.96
N LEU A 220 20.68 10.30 18.85
CA LEU A 220 21.23 10.74 17.58
C LEU A 220 20.47 11.97 17.05
N LEU A 221 19.16 11.94 17.11
CA LEU A 221 18.31 13.03 16.62
C LEU A 221 18.40 14.27 17.50
N ILE A 222 18.47 14.08 18.83
CA ILE A 222 18.67 15.16 19.81
C ILE A 222 20.04 15.81 19.58
N GLN A 223 21.08 15.02 19.34
CA GLN A 223 22.41 15.54 19.04
C GLN A 223 22.42 16.35 17.74
N LYS A 224 21.81 15.84 16.65
CA LYS A 224 21.66 16.57 15.39
C LYS A 224 20.91 17.90 15.58
N PHE A 225 19.88 17.93 16.40
CA PHE A 225 19.14 19.16 16.72
C PHE A 225 20.02 20.15 17.50
N LYS A 226 20.70 19.72 18.55
CA LYS A 226 21.62 20.56 19.35
C LYS A 226 22.77 21.14 18.51
N ASN A 227 23.26 20.38 17.53
CA ASN A 227 24.31 20.82 16.61
C ASN A 227 23.80 21.74 15.49
N GLY A 228 22.50 22.01 15.41
CA GLY A 228 21.89 22.82 14.36
C GLY A 228 21.83 22.14 12.98
N GLU A 229 22.05 20.81 12.92
CA GLU A 229 21.97 20.03 11.68
C GLU A 229 20.53 19.84 11.23
N ILE A 230 19.56 19.82 12.15
CA ILE A 230 18.11 19.78 11.92
C ILE A 230 17.41 20.83 12.77
N ASN A 231 16.24 21.28 12.32
CA ASN A 231 15.40 22.27 13.02
C ASN A 231 14.16 21.63 13.67
N GLY A 232 13.91 20.36 13.41
CA GLY A 232 12.77 19.63 13.96
C GLY A 232 12.78 18.16 13.60
N ILE A 233 11.86 17.43 14.21
CA ILE A 233 11.63 16.00 13.98
C ILE A 233 10.17 15.82 13.59
N PHE A 234 9.92 15.04 12.55
CA PHE A 234 8.61 14.64 12.09
C PHE A 234 8.44 13.13 12.29
N LEU A 235 7.49 12.74 13.11
CA LEU A 235 7.09 11.34 13.24
C LEU A 235 6.01 11.06 12.21
N SER A 236 6.27 10.18 11.26
CA SER A 236 5.28 9.88 10.22
C SER A 236 4.08 9.13 10.79
N ASN A 237 3.00 9.08 10.03
CA ASN A 237 1.95 8.09 10.27
C ASN A 237 2.56 6.67 10.19
N GLY A 238 1.94 5.72 10.88
CA GLY A 238 2.32 4.31 10.91
C GLY A 238 1.37 3.42 10.09
N SER A 239 1.76 2.19 9.96
CA SER A 239 1.00 1.06 9.40
C SER A 239 0.32 0.29 10.51
#